data_a240be5e9395dfb955c0c9f3aa75249a
#
_entry.id   a240be5e9395dfb955c0c9f3aa75249a
#
_cell.length_a   1.000
_cell.length_b   1.000
_cell.length_c   1.000
_cell.angle_alpha   90.00
_cell.angle_beta   90.00
_cell.angle_gamma   90.00
#
_symmetry.space_group_name_H-M   'P 1'
#
loop_
_entity.id
_entity.type
_entity.pdbx_description
1 polymer ?
#
loop_
_entity_poly.entity_id
_entity_poly.type
_entity_poly.pdbx_seq_one_letter_code
_entity_poly.pdbx_strand_id
1 'polypeptide(L)'
;MRALVTGGHGFIGSFLVEKLLQENFSVRCLVRKTSDLKWIKHLPIEFVTGDITQKETLPAAVKDVDIIYHIAGAIKGSTREKFFSVNCDGTLFLAEAAQKYAPNLKRFIFVSSVAAAGPGEGTQRATENSDCHPVSDYGKSKLEAEHRLKEKFPNLPLTIIRPPIVYGPRDSNFLTFFKFAKRGIFLVPEPYERYFSIVYVKDLVEGIYRASQVEAAKGQTYFMANPEFYSFESLASHLSRPFLKTPHFIYVPQLLVRILAWAGDAYVSITKKDIMLTSKKFPELAASSWICSSEKADRELHFKAQVPLSIGVRETVEWLKEHKYL
;
A
#
# COMPACT_ATOMS: atom_id res chain seq x y z
N MET A 1 -3.09 -5.59 24.79
CA MET A 1 -3.99 -4.73 23.97
C MET A 1 -4.62 -5.57 22.87
N ARG A 2 -5.84 -5.25 22.48
CA ARG A 2 -6.54 -5.90 21.36
C ARG A 2 -6.50 -5.03 20.11
N ALA A 3 -6.03 -5.59 19.01
CA ALA A 3 -5.94 -4.92 17.72
C ALA A 3 -6.94 -5.48 16.72
N LEU A 4 -7.66 -4.61 15.99
CA LEU A 4 -8.38 -4.99 14.78
C LEU A 4 -7.51 -4.71 13.57
N VAL A 5 -7.34 -5.69 12.70
CA VAL A 5 -6.66 -5.53 11.41
C VAL A 5 -7.65 -5.80 10.28
N THR A 6 -7.95 -4.80 9.48
CA THR A 6 -8.67 -4.99 8.21
C THR A 6 -7.66 -5.18 7.08
N GLY A 7 -7.94 -6.09 6.16
CA GLY A 7 -6.95 -6.47 5.12
C GLY A 7 -5.79 -7.32 5.65
N GLY A 8 -5.92 -7.90 6.84
CA GLY A 8 -4.89 -8.74 7.47
C GLY A 8 -4.47 -9.97 6.66
N HIS A 9 -5.32 -10.46 5.75
CA HIS A 9 -5.00 -11.57 4.85
C HIS A 9 -4.19 -11.17 3.61
N GLY A 10 -4.04 -9.86 3.37
CA GLY A 10 -3.27 -9.31 2.24
C GLY A 10 -1.76 -9.28 2.49
N PHE A 11 -1.03 -8.72 1.53
CA PHE A 11 0.44 -8.63 1.57
C PHE A 11 0.93 -7.91 2.84
N ILE A 12 0.71 -6.61 2.96
CA ILE A 12 1.17 -5.81 4.12
C ILE A 12 0.50 -6.30 5.40
N GLY A 13 -0.81 -6.58 5.34
CA GLY A 13 -1.60 -6.95 6.51
C GLY A 13 -1.12 -8.24 7.17
N SER A 14 -0.69 -9.25 6.41
CA SER A 14 -0.22 -10.51 6.98
C SER A 14 1.08 -10.36 7.76
N PHE A 15 2.00 -9.50 7.31
CA PHE A 15 3.21 -9.14 8.07
C PHE A 15 2.88 -8.32 9.32
N LEU A 16 1.89 -7.42 9.23
CA LEU A 16 1.46 -6.67 10.42
C LEU A 16 0.82 -7.56 11.46
N VAL A 17 -0.01 -8.53 11.07
CA VAL A 17 -0.59 -9.51 11.99
C VAL A 17 0.51 -10.28 12.72
N GLU A 18 1.54 -10.77 12.01
CA GLU A 18 2.68 -11.46 12.61
C GLU A 18 3.45 -10.54 13.58
N LYS A 19 3.72 -9.29 13.19
CA LYS A 19 4.37 -8.31 14.07
C LYS A 19 3.56 -8.05 15.34
N LEU A 20 2.25 -7.85 15.23
CA LEU A 20 1.39 -7.60 16.39
C LEU A 20 1.35 -8.78 17.36
N LEU A 21 1.39 -10.02 16.86
CA LEU A 21 1.51 -11.21 17.71
C LEU A 21 2.85 -11.27 18.44
N GLN A 22 3.96 -10.91 17.76
CA GLN A 22 5.29 -10.81 18.39
C GLN A 22 5.33 -9.76 19.51
N GLU A 23 4.53 -8.68 19.36
CA GLU A 23 4.38 -7.62 20.36
C GLU A 23 3.27 -7.95 21.41
N ASN A 24 2.84 -9.21 21.50
CA ASN A 24 1.86 -9.72 22.47
C ASN A 24 0.48 -9.04 22.39
N PHE A 25 0.04 -8.64 21.18
CA PHE A 25 -1.33 -8.21 20.96
C PHE A 25 -2.27 -9.40 20.79
N SER A 26 -3.49 -9.27 21.32
CA SER A 26 -4.61 -10.09 20.87
C SER A 26 -5.11 -9.51 19.53
N VAL A 27 -4.98 -10.27 18.46
CA VAL A 27 -5.29 -9.78 17.11
C VAL A 27 -6.62 -10.32 16.63
N ARG A 28 -7.46 -9.42 16.14
CA ARG A 28 -8.71 -9.72 15.42
C ARG A 28 -8.56 -9.28 13.97
N CYS A 29 -8.95 -10.14 13.02
CA CYS A 29 -8.96 -9.81 11.60
C CYS A 29 -10.39 -9.76 11.06
N LEU A 30 -10.77 -8.64 10.43
CA LEU A 30 -11.98 -8.56 9.63
C LEU A 30 -11.70 -9.18 8.25
N VAL A 31 -12.42 -10.25 7.91
CA VAL A 31 -12.25 -11.02 6.68
C VAL A 31 -13.58 -11.28 5.99
N ARG A 32 -13.59 -11.27 4.66
CA ARG A 32 -14.77 -11.67 3.88
C ARG A 32 -14.83 -13.19 3.79
N LYS A 33 -16.01 -13.74 3.57
CA LYS A 33 -16.18 -15.18 3.32
C LYS A 33 -15.32 -15.71 2.16
N THR A 34 -15.00 -14.83 1.20
CA THR A 34 -14.19 -15.13 0.01
C THR A 34 -12.70 -14.82 0.18
N SER A 35 -12.25 -14.39 1.35
CA SER A 35 -10.84 -14.05 1.59
C SER A 35 -9.96 -15.30 1.57
N ASP A 36 -8.84 -15.23 0.83
CA ASP A 36 -7.78 -16.25 0.92
C ASP A 36 -6.95 -16.02 2.19
N LEU A 37 -7.09 -16.91 3.16
CA LEU A 37 -6.46 -16.81 4.48
C LEU A 37 -5.12 -17.53 4.57
N LYS A 38 -4.52 -17.94 3.45
CA LYS A 38 -3.31 -18.80 3.41
C LYS A 38 -2.17 -18.34 4.31
N TRP A 39 -1.97 -17.01 4.48
CA TRP A 39 -0.88 -16.44 5.27
C TRP A 39 -1.19 -16.33 6.77
N ILE A 40 -2.47 -16.33 7.16
CA ILE A 40 -2.87 -16.04 8.55
C ILE A 40 -3.74 -17.13 9.20
N LYS A 41 -4.22 -18.13 8.43
CA LYS A 41 -5.14 -19.15 8.95
C LYS A 41 -4.59 -20.00 10.10
N HIS A 42 -3.25 -20.10 10.17
CA HIS A 42 -2.54 -20.91 11.17
C HIS A 42 -2.12 -20.09 12.40
N LEU A 43 -2.33 -18.78 12.38
CA LEU A 43 -1.95 -17.88 13.46
C LEU A 43 -3.01 -17.87 14.58
N PRO A 44 -2.62 -17.67 15.85
CA PRO A 44 -3.53 -17.62 16.99
C PRO A 44 -4.28 -16.27 17.04
N ILE A 45 -5.19 -16.05 16.10
CA ILE A 45 -5.95 -14.80 15.93
C ILE A 45 -7.46 -15.06 15.85
N GLU A 46 -8.24 -14.05 16.18
CA GLU A 46 -9.70 -14.07 16.03
C GLU A 46 -10.09 -13.64 14.60
N PHE A 47 -10.95 -14.40 13.94
CA PHE A 47 -11.54 -14.02 12.65
C PHE A 47 -12.98 -13.55 12.84
N VAL A 48 -13.29 -12.35 12.36
CA VAL A 48 -14.66 -11.85 12.26
C VAL A 48 -15.02 -11.73 10.79
N THR A 49 -16.10 -12.38 10.41
CA THR A 49 -16.60 -12.29 9.01
C THR A 49 -17.36 -11.00 8.82
N GLY A 50 -16.97 -10.21 7.80
CA GLY A 50 -17.64 -8.98 7.41
C GLY A 50 -16.94 -8.31 6.22
N ASP A 51 -17.53 -7.22 5.76
CA ASP A 51 -16.99 -6.41 4.66
C ASP A 51 -17.05 -4.93 5.05
N ILE A 52 -15.96 -4.18 4.82
CA ILE A 52 -15.91 -2.74 5.13
C ILE A 52 -16.96 -1.94 4.37
N THR A 53 -17.47 -2.46 3.26
CA THR A 53 -18.56 -1.83 2.48
C THR A 53 -19.97 -2.15 3.02
N GLN A 54 -20.08 -3.02 4.03
CA GLN A 54 -21.34 -3.45 4.67
C GLN A 54 -21.36 -3.01 6.13
N LYS A 55 -21.99 -1.86 6.40
CA LYS A 55 -22.00 -1.20 7.72
C LYS A 55 -22.43 -2.13 8.86
N GLU A 56 -23.42 -2.98 8.60
CA GLU A 56 -24.04 -3.89 9.57
C GLU A 56 -23.06 -4.96 10.08
N THR A 57 -21.98 -5.22 9.35
CA THR A 57 -20.98 -6.23 9.74
C THR A 57 -19.87 -5.67 10.65
N LEU A 58 -19.75 -4.34 10.76
CA LEU A 58 -18.63 -3.68 11.41
C LEU A 58 -18.72 -3.60 12.94
N PRO A 59 -19.91 -3.47 13.57
CA PRO A 59 -20.02 -3.39 15.02
C PRO A 59 -19.32 -4.54 15.76
N ALA A 60 -19.51 -5.77 15.30
CA ALA A 60 -18.87 -6.94 15.88
C ALA A 60 -17.33 -6.91 15.73
N ALA A 61 -16.84 -6.36 14.64
CA ALA A 61 -15.40 -6.27 14.39
C ALA A 61 -14.70 -5.27 15.31
N VAL A 62 -15.32 -4.10 15.54
CA VAL A 62 -14.69 -2.99 16.30
C VAL A 62 -14.93 -3.07 17.82
N LYS A 63 -15.85 -3.92 18.28
CA LYS A 63 -16.18 -4.03 19.71
C LYS A 63 -14.96 -4.47 20.54
N ASP A 64 -14.71 -3.76 21.63
CA ASP A 64 -13.65 -4.06 22.62
C ASP A 64 -12.23 -4.08 22.02
N VAL A 65 -11.95 -3.26 21.00
CA VAL A 65 -10.61 -3.10 20.45
C VAL A 65 -9.93 -1.82 20.93
N ASP A 66 -8.63 -1.89 21.20
CA ASP A 66 -7.82 -0.75 21.61
C ASP A 66 -7.26 0.02 20.40
N ILE A 67 -6.91 -0.68 19.32
CA ILE A 67 -6.27 -0.11 18.12
C ILE A 67 -6.88 -0.72 16.86
N ILE A 68 -7.16 0.12 15.88
CA ILE A 68 -7.59 -0.32 14.54
C ILE A 68 -6.47 -0.03 13.54
N TYR A 69 -6.04 -1.06 12.82
CA TYR A 69 -5.15 -0.96 11.67
C TYR A 69 -5.96 -1.21 10.41
N HIS A 70 -6.29 -0.12 9.73
CA HIS A 70 -7.10 -0.17 8.51
C HIS A 70 -6.20 -0.21 7.27
N ILE A 71 -5.89 -1.44 6.80
CA ILE A 71 -5.05 -1.71 5.63
C ILE A 71 -5.90 -2.12 4.42
N ALA A 72 -7.14 -2.57 4.67
CA ALA A 72 -8.05 -2.95 3.59
C ALA A 72 -8.22 -1.81 2.60
N GLY A 73 -8.17 -2.14 1.31
CA GLY A 73 -8.38 -1.21 0.23
C GLY A 73 -8.33 -1.92 -1.12
N ALA A 74 -9.03 -1.35 -2.10
CA ALA A 74 -8.94 -1.77 -3.49
C ALA A 74 -7.76 -1.05 -4.14
N ILE A 75 -6.77 -1.82 -4.63
CA ILE A 75 -5.61 -1.33 -5.39
C ILE A 75 -5.75 -1.65 -6.89
N LYS A 76 -6.69 -2.52 -7.22
CA LYS A 76 -7.10 -2.89 -8.58
C LYS A 76 -8.61 -2.71 -8.67
N GLY A 77 -9.08 -2.17 -9.76
CA GLY A 77 -10.51 -1.99 -9.97
C GLY A 77 -10.78 -1.50 -11.38
N SER A 78 -11.90 -1.93 -11.93
CA SER A 78 -12.34 -1.56 -13.28
C SER A 78 -13.05 -0.20 -13.31
N THR A 79 -13.59 0.27 -12.17
CA THR A 79 -14.37 1.51 -12.12
C THR A 79 -13.97 2.43 -10.97
N ARG A 80 -14.22 3.74 -11.16
CA ARG A 80 -14.06 4.78 -10.12
C ARG A 80 -14.93 4.46 -8.89
N GLU A 81 -16.16 4.06 -9.12
CA GLU A 81 -17.15 3.74 -8.07
C GLU A 81 -16.63 2.66 -7.13
N LYS A 82 -15.96 1.63 -7.68
CA LYS A 82 -15.36 0.55 -6.88
C LYS A 82 -14.24 1.06 -5.98
N PHE A 83 -13.38 1.97 -6.48
CA PHE A 83 -12.34 2.56 -5.65
C PHE A 83 -12.96 3.42 -4.53
N PHE A 84 -13.94 4.26 -4.83
CA PHE A 84 -14.55 5.13 -3.84
C PHE A 84 -15.37 4.36 -2.81
N SER A 85 -16.17 3.36 -3.23
CA SER A 85 -16.97 2.56 -2.30
C SER A 85 -16.11 1.78 -1.30
N VAL A 86 -14.95 1.24 -1.74
CA VAL A 86 -14.07 0.48 -0.85
C VAL A 86 -13.13 1.41 -0.07
N ASN A 87 -12.40 2.28 -0.76
CA ASN A 87 -11.31 3.05 -0.15
C ASN A 87 -11.79 4.27 0.62
N CYS A 88 -12.93 4.87 0.22
CA CYS A 88 -13.50 6.03 0.88
C CYS A 88 -14.68 5.64 1.77
N ASP A 89 -15.79 5.18 1.18
CA ASP A 89 -17.02 4.93 1.96
C ASP A 89 -16.81 3.81 2.99
N GLY A 90 -16.15 2.70 2.60
CA GLY A 90 -15.82 1.62 3.53
C GLY A 90 -14.94 2.06 4.70
N THR A 91 -13.97 2.96 4.45
CA THR A 91 -13.15 3.58 5.49
C THR A 91 -13.98 4.42 6.46
N LEU A 92 -14.92 5.22 5.93
CA LEU A 92 -15.82 6.05 6.76
C LEU A 92 -16.78 5.18 7.57
N PHE A 93 -17.30 4.10 7.00
CA PHE A 93 -18.16 3.17 7.73
C PHE A 93 -17.42 2.51 8.90
N LEU A 94 -16.15 2.15 8.69
CA LEU A 94 -15.32 1.62 9.78
C LEU A 94 -15.05 2.66 10.86
N ALA A 95 -14.78 3.92 10.48
CA ALA A 95 -14.59 5.02 11.45
C ALA A 95 -15.87 5.32 12.23
N GLU A 96 -17.05 5.34 11.58
CA GLU A 96 -18.36 5.48 12.21
C GLU A 96 -18.62 4.36 13.22
N ALA A 97 -18.36 3.11 12.84
CA ALA A 97 -18.49 1.98 13.73
C ALA A 97 -17.52 2.06 14.91
N ALA A 98 -16.27 2.46 14.68
CA ALA A 98 -15.27 2.65 15.72
C ALA A 98 -15.69 3.72 16.74
N GLN A 99 -16.16 4.87 16.28
CA GLN A 99 -16.62 5.95 17.15
C GLN A 99 -17.80 5.51 18.02
N LYS A 100 -18.71 4.69 17.47
CA LYS A 100 -19.93 4.26 18.18
C LYS A 100 -19.71 3.08 19.11
N TYR A 101 -18.86 2.11 18.74
CA TYR A 101 -18.78 0.83 19.41
C TYR A 101 -17.40 0.51 20.03
N ALA A 102 -16.40 1.39 19.85
CA ALA A 102 -15.09 1.32 20.49
C ALA A 102 -14.75 2.62 21.24
N PRO A 103 -15.49 2.99 22.31
CA PRO A 103 -15.33 4.28 22.98
C PRO A 103 -13.94 4.49 23.60
N ASN A 104 -13.22 3.42 23.87
CA ASN A 104 -11.86 3.45 24.44
C ASN A 104 -10.76 3.28 23.38
N LEU A 105 -11.07 3.51 22.10
CA LEU A 105 -10.11 3.38 21.02
C LEU A 105 -8.93 4.36 21.21
N LYS A 106 -7.73 3.80 21.28
CA LYS A 106 -6.49 4.56 21.49
C LYS A 106 -5.89 5.07 20.19
N ARG A 107 -6.09 4.32 19.09
CA ARG A 107 -5.52 4.66 17.78
C ARG A 107 -6.33 4.08 16.61
N PHE A 108 -6.49 4.87 15.57
CA PHE A 108 -7.00 4.47 14.27
C PHE A 108 -5.92 4.75 13.23
N ILE A 109 -5.20 3.70 12.80
CA ILE A 109 -4.18 3.80 11.74
C ILE A 109 -4.85 3.58 10.39
N PHE A 110 -4.83 4.59 9.54
CA PHE A 110 -5.30 4.48 8.15
C PHE A 110 -4.10 4.37 7.19
N VAL A 111 -3.95 3.23 6.54
CA VAL A 111 -2.93 3.05 5.49
C VAL A 111 -3.48 3.57 4.17
N SER A 112 -3.04 4.78 3.84
CA SER A 112 -3.28 5.48 2.59
C SER A 112 -2.23 5.09 1.53
N SER A 113 -1.69 6.03 0.77
CA SER A 113 -0.67 5.80 -0.25
C SER A 113 0.01 7.11 -0.65
N VAL A 114 1.24 7.04 -1.16
CA VAL A 114 1.86 8.16 -1.88
C VAL A 114 0.99 8.64 -3.06
N ALA A 115 0.17 7.74 -3.64
CA ALA A 115 -0.75 8.08 -4.71
C ALA A 115 -1.82 9.12 -4.29
N ALA A 116 -2.11 9.26 -2.99
CA ALA A 116 -2.98 10.31 -2.47
C ALA A 116 -2.32 11.70 -2.57
N ALA A 117 -1.01 11.78 -2.38
CA ALA A 117 -0.27 13.02 -2.61
C ALA A 117 -0.16 13.35 -4.11
N GLY A 118 -0.05 12.32 -4.95
CA GLY A 118 0.21 12.45 -6.37
C GLY A 118 1.71 12.44 -6.71
N PRO A 119 2.04 12.48 -8.01
CA PRO A 119 3.41 12.53 -8.46
C PRO A 119 4.03 13.92 -8.24
N GLY A 120 5.34 13.94 -8.04
CA GLY A 120 6.15 15.15 -8.05
C GLY A 120 6.84 15.39 -9.38
N GLU A 121 7.78 16.35 -9.40
CA GLU A 121 8.62 16.68 -10.55
C GLU A 121 10.09 16.40 -10.23
N GLY A 122 10.80 15.81 -11.18
CA GLY A 122 12.23 15.51 -11.06
C GLY A 122 12.59 14.79 -9.76
N THR A 123 13.55 15.32 -9.02
CA THR A 123 14.03 14.77 -7.74
C THR A 123 13.47 15.47 -6.51
N GLN A 124 12.46 16.33 -6.67
CA GLN A 124 11.80 16.98 -5.54
C GLN A 124 10.94 15.96 -4.77
N ARG A 125 11.22 15.79 -3.49
CA ARG A 125 10.47 14.85 -2.62
C ARG A 125 9.16 15.47 -2.14
N ALA A 126 8.07 14.74 -2.28
CA ALA A 126 6.83 15.10 -1.60
C ALA A 126 7.01 15.00 -0.07
N THR A 127 6.45 15.96 0.65
CA THR A 127 6.39 16.01 2.11
C THR A 127 4.93 16.05 2.54
N GLU A 128 4.67 15.89 3.83
CA GLU A 128 3.32 15.96 4.38
C GLU A 128 2.66 17.35 4.22
N ASN A 129 3.48 18.38 3.99
CA ASN A 129 3.03 19.76 3.74
C ASN A 129 2.86 20.08 2.23
N SER A 130 3.22 19.16 1.35
CA SER A 130 3.05 19.35 -0.09
C SER A 130 1.58 19.27 -0.48
N ASP A 131 1.16 20.09 -1.46
CA ASP A 131 -0.17 19.99 -2.04
C ASP A 131 -0.40 18.62 -2.68
N CYS A 132 -1.60 18.11 -2.54
CA CYS A 132 -1.96 16.79 -3.05
C CYS A 132 -2.64 16.90 -4.41
N HIS A 133 -2.03 16.30 -5.43
CA HIS A 133 -2.51 16.27 -6.81
C HIS A 133 -2.64 14.85 -7.36
N PRO A 134 -3.56 14.00 -6.80
CA PRO A 134 -3.69 12.61 -7.23
C PRO A 134 -4.15 12.52 -8.68
N VAL A 135 -3.44 11.73 -9.48
CA VAL A 135 -3.68 11.59 -10.93
C VAL A 135 -4.54 10.38 -11.29
N SER A 136 -4.81 9.48 -10.36
CA SER A 136 -5.62 8.27 -10.57
C SER A 136 -6.86 8.22 -9.68
N ASP A 137 -7.86 7.44 -10.06
CA ASP A 137 -9.05 7.21 -9.23
C ASP A 137 -8.72 6.53 -7.90
N TYR A 138 -7.68 5.68 -7.88
CA TYR A 138 -7.13 5.12 -6.66
C TYR A 138 -6.59 6.20 -5.72
N GLY A 139 -5.68 7.04 -6.21
CA GLY A 139 -5.11 8.14 -5.41
C GLY A 139 -6.19 9.11 -4.92
N LYS A 140 -7.13 9.49 -5.82
CA LYS A 140 -8.28 10.35 -5.48
C LYS A 140 -9.16 9.73 -4.39
N SER A 141 -9.43 8.43 -4.44
CA SER A 141 -10.24 7.74 -3.43
C SER A 141 -9.56 7.69 -2.06
N LYS A 142 -8.23 7.53 -2.04
CA LYS A 142 -7.44 7.56 -0.79
C LYS A 142 -7.40 8.96 -0.20
N LEU A 143 -7.14 9.99 -1.00
CA LEU A 143 -7.12 11.38 -0.53
C LEU A 143 -8.50 11.82 -0.01
N GLU A 144 -9.57 11.46 -0.71
CA GLU A 144 -10.94 11.76 -0.27
C GLU A 144 -11.25 11.11 1.08
N ALA A 145 -10.81 9.86 1.29
CA ALA A 145 -10.96 9.21 2.59
C ALA A 145 -10.20 9.95 3.70
N GLU A 146 -8.96 10.41 3.43
CA GLU A 146 -8.18 11.20 4.40
C GLU A 146 -8.90 12.48 4.79
N HIS A 147 -9.43 13.24 3.82
CA HIS A 147 -10.15 14.48 4.05
C HIS A 147 -11.43 14.24 4.86
N ARG A 148 -12.24 13.29 4.42
CA ARG A 148 -13.52 12.99 5.10
C ARG A 148 -13.33 12.42 6.50
N LEU A 149 -12.26 11.62 6.74
CA LEU A 149 -11.94 11.15 8.09
C LEU A 149 -11.66 12.33 9.03
N LYS A 150 -10.83 13.29 8.59
CA LYS A 150 -10.49 14.48 9.38
C LYS A 150 -11.71 15.39 9.63
N GLU A 151 -12.52 15.58 8.60
CA GLU A 151 -13.71 16.45 8.66
C GLU A 151 -14.83 15.85 9.52
N LYS A 152 -15.20 14.59 9.26
CA LYS A 152 -16.37 13.96 9.89
C LYS A 152 -16.10 13.36 11.26
N PHE A 153 -14.85 13.02 11.54
CA PHE A 153 -14.44 12.36 12.77
C PHE A 153 -13.27 13.08 13.47
N PRO A 154 -13.45 14.38 13.84
CA PRO A 154 -12.36 15.19 14.40
C PRO A 154 -11.80 14.65 15.72
N ASN A 155 -12.58 13.88 16.46
CA ASN A 155 -12.18 13.27 17.73
C ASN A 155 -11.61 11.83 17.56
N LEU A 156 -11.58 11.30 16.35
CA LEU A 156 -10.97 9.99 16.10
C LEU A 156 -9.44 10.09 16.31
N PRO A 157 -8.82 9.20 17.11
CA PRO A 157 -7.37 9.21 17.30
C PRO A 157 -6.64 8.70 16.03
N LEU A 158 -6.84 9.45 14.93
CA LEU A 158 -6.41 9.11 13.58
C LEU A 158 -4.92 9.33 13.38
N THR A 159 -4.27 8.37 12.73
CA THR A 159 -2.93 8.52 12.12
C THR A 159 -2.97 7.99 10.69
N ILE A 160 -2.50 8.77 9.75
CA ILE A 160 -2.49 8.41 8.32
C ILE A 160 -1.08 8.04 7.91
N ILE A 161 -0.93 6.90 7.25
CA ILE A 161 0.35 6.43 6.70
C ILE A 161 0.26 6.44 5.18
N ARG A 162 1.19 7.11 4.51
CA ARG A 162 1.31 7.19 3.04
C ARG A 162 2.57 6.43 2.59
N PRO A 163 2.51 5.09 2.45
CA PRO A 163 3.65 4.35 1.91
C PRO A 163 3.81 4.63 0.41
N PRO A 164 5.06 4.60 -0.10
CA PRO A 164 5.35 4.57 -1.53
C PRO A 164 5.17 3.14 -2.09
N ILE A 165 5.97 2.75 -3.09
CA ILE A 165 6.03 1.36 -3.55
C ILE A 165 6.52 0.48 -2.41
N VAL A 166 5.68 -0.47 -2.00
CA VAL A 166 6.03 -1.49 -1.01
C VAL A 166 6.39 -2.78 -1.75
N TYR A 167 7.51 -3.41 -1.38
CA TYR A 167 7.94 -4.67 -1.96
C TYR A 167 8.35 -5.66 -0.88
N GLY A 168 8.36 -6.95 -1.22
CA GLY A 168 8.75 -8.02 -0.31
C GLY A 168 8.10 -9.36 -0.62
N PRO A 169 8.36 -10.39 0.19
CA PRO A 169 7.66 -11.67 0.11
C PRO A 169 6.13 -11.50 0.17
N ARG A 170 5.37 -12.38 -0.49
CA ARG A 170 3.89 -12.35 -0.60
C ARG A 170 3.31 -11.24 -1.49
N ASP A 171 4.15 -10.36 -2.06
CA ASP A 171 3.67 -9.33 -2.97
C ASP A 171 3.42 -9.91 -4.38
N SER A 172 2.15 -9.96 -4.78
CA SER A 172 1.75 -10.37 -6.13
C SER A 172 1.82 -9.25 -7.16
N ASN A 173 1.88 -8.00 -6.75
CA ASN A 173 1.85 -6.85 -7.67
C ASN A 173 3.24 -6.57 -8.24
N PHE A 174 4.26 -6.64 -7.40
CA PHE A 174 5.64 -6.42 -7.81
C PHE A 174 6.27 -7.66 -8.50
N LEU A 175 5.60 -8.82 -8.45
CA LEU A 175 6.04 -10.07 -9.09
C LEU A 175 6.34 -9.91 -10.59
N THR A 176 5.57 -9.07 -11.29
CA THR A 176 5.80 -8.79 -12.72
C THR A 176 7.18 -8.18 -12.96
N PHE A 177 7.63 -7.27 -12.10
CA PHE A 177 8.97 -6.67 -12.20
C PHE A 177 10.07 -7.70 -11.97
N PHE A 178 9.89 -8.64 -11.03
CA PHE A 178 10.83 -9.76 -10.83
C PHE A 178 10.88 -10.70 -12.03
N LYS A 179 9.77 -10.92 -12.73
CA LYS A 179 9.74 -11.70 -13.98
C LYS A 179 10.52 -11.01 -15.11
N PHE A 180 10.43 -9.70 -15.22
CA PHE A 180 11.26 -8.92 -16.16
C PHE A 180 12.73 -8.97 -15.75
N ALA A 181 13.05 -8.81 -14.47
CA ALA A 181 14.39 -8.89 -13.93
C ALA A 181 15.05 -10.26 -14.19
N LYS A 182 14.30 -11.36 -14.04
CA LYS A 182 14.77 -12.73 -14.36
C LYS A 182 15.14 -12.88 -15.84
N ARG A 183 14.42 -12.16 -16.74
CA ARG A 183 14.72 -12.15 -18.18
C ARG A 183 15.81 -11.15 -18.54
N GLY A 184 16.10 -10.18 -17.68
CA GLY A 184 17.03 -9.09 -17.94
C GLY A 184 16.48 -8.06 -18.94
N ILE A 185 15.15 -7.94 -19.10
CA ILE A 185 14.54 -7.04 -20.09
C ILE A 185 13.51 -6.16 -19.37
N PHE A 186 13.62 -4.84 -19.54
CA PHE A 186 12.69 -3.88 -18.97
C PHE A 186 12.12 -2.94 -20.03
N LEU A 187 10.82 -2.74 -19.99
CA LEU A 187 10.13 -1.76 -20.81
C LEU A 187 10.11 -0.43 -20.06
N VAL A 188 10.65 0.62 -20.69
CA VAL A 188 10.73 1.98 -20.12
C VAL A 188 9.78 2.88 -20.89
N PRO A 189 8.56 3.13 -20.38
CA PRO A 189 7.67 4.05 -21.04
C PRO A 189 8.16 5.50 -20.86
N GLU A 190 7.89 6.35 -21.83
CA GLU A 190 8.12 7.79 -21.73
C GLU A 190 7.23 8.43 -20.65
N PRO A 191 7.71 9.43 -19.83
CA PRO A 191 9.06 9.98 -19.84
C PRO A 191 10.09 8.97 -19.31
N TYR A 192 11.30 8.98 -19.89
CA TYR A 192 12.29 7.94 -19.59
C TYR A 192 12.97 8.14 -18.24
N GLU A 193 13.18 9.39 -17.83
CA GLU A 193 13.67 9.69 -16.49
C GLU A 193 12.55 9.53 -15.46
N ARG A 194 12.73 8.56 -14.56
CA ARG A 194 11.75 8.20 -13.55
C ARG A 194 12.40 7.91 -12.22
N TYR A 195 11.77 8.39 -11.16
CA TYR A 195 12.27 8.27 -9.81
C TYR A 195 11.21 7.71 -8.87
N PHE A 196 11.62 6.79 -8.00
CA PHE A 196 10.72 6.09 -7.09
C PHE A 196 11.29 6.03 -5.69
N SER A 197 10.49 6.38 -4.69
CA SER A 197 10.67 5.91 -3.33
C SER A 197 10.08 4.51 -3.19
N ILE A 198 10.73 3.70 -2.39
CA ILE A 198 10.31 2.33 -2.11
C ILE A 198 10.48 2.05 -0.62
N VAL A 199 9.83 1.02 -0.12
CA VAL A 199 10.02 0.53 1.25
C VAL A 199 9.85 -0.99 1.30
N TYR A 200 10.71 -1.65 2.06
CA TYR A 200 10.58 -3.08 2.34
C TYR A 200 9.41 -3.32 3.30
N VAL A 201 8.63 -4.37 3.06
CA VAL A 201 7.39 -4.61 3.81
C VAL A 201 7.61 -4.72 5.32
N LYS A 202 8.71 -5.34 5.77
CA LYS A 202 9.00 -5.48 7.21
C LYS A 202 9.32 -4.11 7.85
N ASP A 203 10.04 -3.23 7.15
CA ASP A 203 10.29 -1.86 7.61
C ASP A 203 8.99 -1.07 7.70
N LEU A 204 8.13 -1.14 6.66
CA LEU A 204 6.84 -0.46 6.68
C LEU A 204 5.98 -0.92 7.86
N VAL A 205 5.92 -2.21 8.12
CA VAL A 205 5.15 -2.79 9.22
C VAL A 205 5.68 -2.33 10.58
N GLU A 206 7.00 -2.25 10.74
CA GLU A 206 7.62 -1.64 11.94
C GLU A 206 7.21 -0.18 12.11
N GLY A 207 7.21 0.61 11.01
CA GLY A 207 6.76 2.00 11.03
C GLY A 207 5.28 2.15 11.40
N ILE A 208 4.42 1.32 10.83
CA ILE A 208 2.97 1.29 11.15
C ILE A 208 2.77 0.95 12.64
N TYR A 209 3.50 -0.03 13.16
CA TYR A 209 3.45 -0.38 14.57
C TYR A 209 3.90 0.79 15.46
N ARG A 210 5.06 1.40 15.19
CA ARG A 210 5.54 2.58 15.93
C ARG A 210 4.56 3.73 15.94
N ALA A 211 3.97 4.06 14.78
CA ALA A 211 2.95 5.11 14.67
C ALA A 211 1.74 4.84 15.57
N SER A 212 1.45 3.59 15.90
CA SER A 212 0.36 3.26 16.82
C SER A 212 0.73 3.43 18.29
N GLN A 213 2.03 3.44 18.64
CA GLN A 213 2.51 3.52 20.00
C GLN A 213 2.86 4.96 20.45
N VAL A 214 3.19 5.84 19.49
CA VAL A 214 3.63 7.22 19.78
C VAL A 214 2.43 8.15 19.88
N GLU A 215 2.25 8.84 21.02
CA GLU A 215 1.10 9.71 21.25
C GLU A 215 1.06 10.89 20.28
N ALA A 216 2.21 11.50 19.96
CA ALA A 216 2.34 12.60 19.01
C ALA A 216 1.89 12.25 17.57
N ALA A 217 1.70 10.96 17.25
CA ALA A 217 1.21 10.53 15.95
C ALA A 217 -0.29 10.77 15.73
N LYS A 218 -1.06 11.07 16.80
CA LYS A 218 -2.48 11.40 16.67
C LYS A 218 -2.69 12.65 15.82
N GLY A 219 -3.63 12.58 14.89
CA GLY A 219 -3.94 13.66 13.96
C GLY A 219 -2.92 13.85 12.84
N GLN A 220 -1.82 13.08 12.83
CA GLN A 220 -0.71 13.26 11.91
C GLN A 220 -0.82 12.38 10.68
N THR A 221 -0.12 12.83 9.62
CA THR A 221 0.11 12.06 8.40
C THR A 221 1.62 11.84 8.27
N TYR A 222 2.03 10.63 7.81
CA TYR A 222 3.44 10.29 7.62
C TYR A 222 3.66 9.56 6.30
N PHE A 223 4.70 9.98 5.56
CA PHE A 223 5.29 9.12 4.55
C PHE A 223 6.26 8.13 5.22
N MET A 224 6.25 6.89 4.75
CA MET A 224 7.15 5.83 5.26
C MET A 224 7.89 5.19 4.10
N ALA A 225 9.09 5.69 3.83
CA ALA A 225 9.92 5.30 2.69
C ALA A 225 11.34 4.95 3.15
N ASN A 226 12.07 4.24 2.30
CA ASN A 226 13.52 4.20 2.43
C ASN A 226 14.08 5.62 2.28
N PRO A 227 15.12 6.02 3.02
CA PRO A 227 15.77 7.32 2.87
C PRO A 227 16.28 7.59 1.46
N GLU A 228 16.66 6.54 0.74
CA GLU A 228 17.08 6.61 -0.66
C GLU A 228 15.90 6.50 -1.60
N PHE A 229 15.97 7.22 -2.72
CA PHE A 229 15.11 7.00 -3.87
C PHE A 229 15.95 6.48 -5.05
N TYR A 230 15.29 5.87 -6.01
CA TYR A 230 15.97 5.15 -7.10
C TYR A 230 15.44 5.61 -8.45
N SER A 231 16.35 5.80 -9.42
CA SER A 231 15.93 5.87 -10.82
C SER A 231 15.39 4.51 -11.27
N PHE A 232 14.62 4.49 -12.35
CA PHE A 232 14.11 3.23 -12.90
C PHE A 232 15.25 2.27 -13.25
N GLU A 233 16.34 2.77 -13.84
CA GLU A 233 17.52 1.98 -14.23
C GLU A 233 18.23 1.42 -13.01
N SER A 234 18.40 2.24 -11.96
CA SER A 234 18.99 1.80 -10.70
C SER A 234 18.16 0.71 -10.05
N LEU A 235 16.83 0.90 -10.00
CA LEU A 235 15.90 -0.10 -9.46
C LEU A 235 15.95 -1.41 -10.27
N ALA A 236 15.89 -1.34 -11.60
CA ALA A 236 16.00 -2.50 -12.50
C ALA A 236 17.32 -3.26 -12.30
N SER A 237 18.42 -2.53 -12.12
CA SER A 237 19.74 -3.12 -11.84
C SER A 237 19.73 -3.91 -10.52
N HIS A 238 19.16 -3.33 -9.43
CA HIS A 238 19.05 -4.02 -8.15
C HIS A 238 18.16 -5.27 -8.23
N LEU A 239 17.04 -5.19 -8.96
CA LEU A 239 16.13 -6.32 -9.16
C LEU A 239 16.76 -7.46 -9.97
N SER A 240 17.68 -7.14 -10.88
CA SER A 240 18.31 -8.11 -11.77
C SER A 240 19.51 -8.85 -11.15
N ARG A 241 20.17 -8.25 -10.13
CA ARG A 241 21.36 -8.82 -9.46
C ARG A 241 21.18 -10.26 -8.97
N PRO A 242 20.06 -10.66 -8.28
CA PRO A 242 19.88 -12.04 -7.81
C PRO A 242 19.75 -13.08 -8.93
N PHE A 243 19.54 -12.63 -10.16
CA PHE A 243 19.47 -13.49 -11.35
C PHE A 243 20.76 -13.47 -12.19
N LEU A 244 21.78 -12.74 -11.74
CA LEU A 244 23.05 -12.53 -12.48
C LEU A 244 22.79 -11.98 -13.89
N LYS A 245 21.84 -11.06 -14.02
CA LYS A 245 21.45 -10.43 -15.29
C LYS A 245 21.83 -8.95 -15.31
N THR A 246 22.32 -8.50 -16.46
CA THR A 246 22.43 -7.08 -16.79
C THR A 246 21.12 -6.63 -17.43
N PRO A 247 20.44 -5.58 -16.91
CA PRO A 247 19.19 -5.12 -17.49
C PRO A 247 19.40 -4.50 -18.87
N HIS A 248 18.57 -4.89 -19.83
CA HIS A 248 18.44 -4.27 -21.13
C HIS A 248 17.13 -3.47 -21.15
N PHE A 249 17.21 -2.20 -21.56
CA PHE A 249 16.08 -1.30 -21.57
C PHE A 249 15.53 -1.14 -22.98
N ILE A 250 14.21 -1.36 -23.12
CA ILE A 250 13.46 -1.10 -24.35
C ILE A 250 12.60 0.13 -24.08
N TYR A 251 12.96 1.23 -24.70
CA TYR A 251 12.27 2.50 -24.57
C TYR A 251 10.99 2.50 -25.40
N VAL A 252 9.86 2.80 -24.76
CA VAL A 252 8.53 2.72 -25.38
C VAL A 252 7.94 4.13 -25.46
N PRO A 253 7.69 4.66 -26.68
CA PRO A 253 7.05 5.97 -26.85
C PRO A 253 5.68 6.03 -26.19
N GLN A 254 5.34 7.19 -25.64
CA GLN A 254 4.08 7.42 -24.92
C GLN A 254 2.84 7.05 -25.75
N LEU A 255 2.87 7.34 -27.06
CA LEU A 255 1.77 7.02 -27.97
C LEU A 255 1.49 5.50 -27.98
N LEU A 256 2.53 4.67 -28.06
CA LEU A 256 2.38 3.22 -28.06
C LEU A 256 1.82 2.71 -26.72
N VAL A 257 2.29 3.28 -25.61
CA VAL A 257 1.75 2.94 -24.27
C VAL A 257 0.27 3.29 -24.18
N ARG A 258 -0.17 4.43 -24.75
CA ARG A 258 -1.59 4.82 -24.78
C ARG A 258 -2.43 3.86 -25.62
N ILE A 259 -1.95 3.47 -26.79
CA ILE A 259 -2.64 2.49 -27.67
C ILE A 259 -2.80 1.15 -26.94
N LEU A 260 -1.73 0.67 -26.30
CA LEU A 260 -1.78 -0.57 -25.51
C LEU A 260 -2.72 -0.46 -24.30
N ALA A 261 -2.80 0.71 -23.68
CA ALA A 261 -3.72 0.96 -22.58
C ALA A 261 -5.20 0.92 -23.04
N TRP A 262 -5.53 1.46 -24.20
CA TRP A 262 -6.87 1.35 -24.80
C TRP A 262 -7.22 -0.10 -25.20
N ALA A 263 -6.27 -0.84 -25.77
CA ALA A 263 -6.44 -2.26 -26.02
C ALA A 263 -6.67 -3.04 -24.70
N GLY A 264 -6.00 -2.63 -23.64
CA GLY A 264 -6.21 -3.15 -22.29
C GLY A 264 -7.63 -2.90 -21.77
N ASP A 265 -8.19 -1.71 -21.97
CA ASP A 265 -9.58 -1.42 -21.59
C ASP A 265 -10.58 -2.31 -22.34
N ALA A 266 -10.37 -2.49 -23.65
CA ALA A 266 -11.20 -3.40 -24.45
C ALA A 266 -11.10 -4.85 -23.93
N TYR A 267 -9.90 -5.32 -23.61
CA TYR A 267 -9.69 -6.65 -23.02
C TYR A 267 -10.42 -6.81 -21.68
N VAL A 268 -10.31 -5.83 -20.77
CA VAL A 268 -11.02 -5.82 -19.47
C VAL A 268 -12.53 -5.83 -19.66
N SER A 269 -13.05 -5.06 -20.65
CA SER A 269 -14.49 -4.99 -20.92
C SER A 269 -15.07 -6.34 -21.34
N ILE A 270 -14.32 -7.11 -22.13
CA ILE A 270 -14.71 -8.42 -22.65
C ILE A 270 -14.51 -9.52 -21.61
N THR A 271 -13.33 -9.58 -21.00
CA THR A 271 -12.94 -10.72 -20.15
C THR A 271 -13.29 -10.54 -18.68
N LYS A 272 -13.60 -9.30 -18.24
CA LYS A 272 -13.81 -8.90 -16.83
C LYS A 272 -12.58 -9.17 -15.94
N LYS A 273 -11.41 -9.42 -16.53
CA LYS A 273 -10.15 -9.65 -15.81
C LYS A 273 -9.37 -8.35 -15.68
N ASP A 274 -9.01 -7.97 -14.45
CA ASP A 274 -8.19 -6.80 -14.19
C ASP A 274 -6.75 -7.01 -14.70
N ILE A 275 -6.23 -6.02 -15.46
CA ILE A 275 -4.83 -5.99 -15.93
C ILE A 275 -4.14 -4.70 -15.49
N MET A 276 -2.81 -4.68 -15.54
CA MET A 276 -2.03 -3.52 -15.06
C MET A 276 -2.11 -2.33 -16.01
N LEU A 277 -2.16 -2.55 -17.33
CA LEU A 277 -2.12 -1.49 -18.33
C LEU A 277 -3.52 -1.18 -18.84
N THR A 278 -4.10 -0.10 -18.35
CA THR A 278 -5.40 0.44 -18.74
C THR A 278 -5.30 1.96 -18.89
N SER A 279 -6.22 2.59 -19.61
CA SER A 279 -6.24 4.05 -19.75
C SER A 279 -6.36 4.78 -18.40
N LYS A 280 -7.03 4.18 -17.44
CA LYS A 280 -7.20 4.73 -16.08
C LYS A 280 -5.90 4.70 -15.25
N LYS A 281 -5.00 3.75 -15.52
CA LYS A 281 -3.68 3.68 -14.88
C LYS A 281 -2.60 4.42 -15.65
N PHE A 282 -2.88 4.80 -16.89
CA PHE A 282 -1.94 5.52 -17.72
C PHE A 282 -1.38 6.80 -17.06
N PRO A 283 -2.18 7.65 -16.35
CA PRO A 283 -1.64 8.83 -15.68
C PRO A 283 -0.57 8.51 -14.62
N GLU A 284 -0.71 7.40 -13.89
CA GLU A 284 0.32 6.94 -12.94
C GLU A 284 1.59 6.49 -13.67
N LEU A 285 1.42 5.79 -14.81
CA LEU A 285 2.54 5.33 -15.62
C LEU A 285 3.22 6.47 -16.39
N ALA A 286 2.51 7.54 -16.70
CA ALA A 286 3.04 8.71 -17.39
C ALA A 286 3.78 9.66 -16.45
N ALA A 287 3.62 9.53 -15.15
CA ALA A 287 4.30 10.38 -14.17
C ALA A 287 5.78 9.99 -14.02
N SER A 288 6.65 11.00 -13.89
CA SER A 288 8.09 10.82 -13.82
C SER A 288 8.62 10.64 -12.39
N SER A 289 7.92 11.12 -11.37
CA SER A 289 8.44 11.12 -10.01
C SER A 289 7.40 10.67 -8.99
N TRP A 290 7.75 9.63 -8.25
CA TRP A 290 6.97 9.08 -7.13
C TRP A 290 7.85 9.00 -5.89
N ILE A 291 8.47 10.14 -5.52
CA ILE A 291 9.40 10.20 -4.39
C ILE A 291 8.82 11.03 -3.26
N CYS A 292 9.07 10.57 -2.04
CA CYS A 292 8.62 11.24 -0.82
C CYS A 292 9.72 11.23 0.24
N SER A 293 9.61 12.15 1.22
CA SER A 293 10.49 12.21 2.38
C SER A 293 9.85 11.50 3.56
N SER A 294 10.62 10.68 4.25
CA SER A 294 10.24 10.07 5.55
C SER A 294 10.88 10.78 6.76
N GLU A 295 11.44 11.97 6.58
CA GLU A 295 12.12 12.72 7.65
C GLU A 295 11.21 13.05 8.83
N LYS A 296 9.92 13.34 8.58
CA LYS A 296 8.95 13.53 9.65
C LYS A 296 8.75 12.25 10.46
N ALA A 297 8.63 11.10 9.80
CA ALA A 297 8.50 9.82 10.47
C ALA A 297 9.77 9.45 11.26
N ASP A 298 10.96 9.76 10.75
CA ASP A 298 12.22 9.57 11.48
C ASP A 298 12.26 10.45 12.75
N ARG A 299 11.96 11.73 12.63
CA ARG A 299 12.00 12.67 13.75
C ARG A 299 10.96 12.37 14.84
N GLU A 300 9.74 12.04 14.47
CA GLU A 300 8.60 11.97 15.40
C GLU A 300 8.28 10.54 15.86
N LEU A 301 8.59 9.53 15.05
CA LEU A 301 8.31 8.11 15.32
C LEU A 301 9.58 7.29 15.52
N HIS A 302 10.77 7.91 15.37
CA HIS A 302 12.04 7.20 15.27
C HIS A 302 12.00 6.06 14.23
N PHE A 303 11.24 6.30 13.16
CA PHE A 303 11.13 5.37 12.04
C PHE A 303 12.18 5.68 10.98
N LYS A 304 13.06 4.72 10.75
CA LYS A 304 13.98 4.72 9.62
C LYS A 304 14.01 3.32 9.02
N ALA A 305 13.74 3.22 7.73
CA ALA A 305 13.84 1.94 7.03
C ALA A 305 15.29 1.42 7.14
N GLN A 306 15.45 0.19 7.60
CA GLN A 306 16.74 -0.41 7.93
C GLN A 306 17.24 -1.38 6.87
N VAL A 307 16.32 -1.97 6.08
CA VAL A 307 16.66 -3.01 5.12
C VAL A 307 17.15 -2.37 3.82
N PRO A 308 18.45 -2.54 3.46
CA PRO A 308 18.96 -2.09 2.17
C PRO A 308 18.20 -2.77 1.02
N LEU A 309 18.01 -2.06 -0.09
CA LEU A 309 17.31 -2.57 -1.27
C LEU A 309 17.87 -3.93 -1.73
N SER A 310 19.20 -4.08 -1.76
CA SER A 310 19.87 -5.32 -2.18
C SER A 310 19.51 -6.51 -1.30
N ILE A 311 19.35 -6.31 0.00
CA ILE A 311 18.97 -7.36 0.95
C ILE A 311 17.50 -7.72 0.79
N GLY A 312 16.61 -6.74 0.81
CA GLY A 312 15.17 -6.97 0.66
C GLY A 312 14.80 -7.61 -0.68
N VAL A 313 15.48 -7.22 -1.77
CA VAL A 313 15.30 -7.84 -3.10
C VAL A 313 15.76 -9.30 -3.06
N ARG A 314 16.91 -9.61 -2.46
CA ARG A 314 17.41 -10.99 -2.34
C ARG A 314 16.42 -11.85 -1.55
N GLU A 315 16.01 -11.44 -0.35
CA GLU A 315 15.01 -12.16 0.46
C GLU A 315 13.71 -12.40 -0.33
N THR A 316 13.27 -11.39 -1.08
CA THR A 316 12.05 -11.50 -1.89
C THR A 316 12.20 -12.54 -2.99
N VAL A 317 13.33 -12.54 -3.72
CA VAL A 317 13.58 -13.49 -4.80
C VAL A 317 13.74 -14.92 -4.28
N GLU A 318 14.42 -15.12 -3.16
CA GLU A 318 14.54 -16.41 -2.48
C GLU A 318 13.16 -16.97 -2.15
N TRP A 319 12.33 -16.15 -1.49
CA TRP A 319 10.94 -16.50 -1.16
C TRP A 319 10.11 -16.85 -2.40
N LEU A 320 10.21 -16.04 -3.49
CA LEU A 320 9.48 -16.28 -4.73
C LEU A 320 9.90 -17.60 -5.41
N LYS A 321 11.19 -18.00 -5.33
CA LYS A 321 11.68 -19.29 -5.82
C LYS A 321 11.15 -20.45 -4.98
N GLU A 322 11.25 -20.37 -3.66
CA GLU A 322 10.75 -21.39 -2.73
C GLU A 322 9.26 -21.69 -2.91
N HIS A 323 8.48 -20.64 -3.18
CA HIS A 323 7.02 -20.74 -3.37
C HIS A 323 6.60 -20.93 -4.84
N LYS A 324 7.56 -21.20 -5.75
CA LYS A 324 7.35 -21.50 -7.18
C LYS A 324 6.62 -20.40 -7.97
N TYR A 325 6.85 -19.14 -7.61
CA TYR A 325 6.36 -17.99 -8.38
C TYR A 325 7.34 -17.55 -9.50
N LEU A 326 8.62 -17.93 -9.36
CA LEU A 326 9.70 -17.64 -10.30
C LEU A 326 10.43 -18.90 -10.77
#